data_bc2e139e414f9c0af0f1a701cc207ba9
#
_entry.id   bc2e139e414f9c0af0f1a701cc207ba9
#
_cell.length_a   1.000
_cell.length_b   1.000
_cell.length_c   1.000
_cell.angle_alpha   90.00
_cell.angle_beta   90.00
_cell.angle_gamma   90.00
#
_symmetry.space_group_name_H-M   'P 1'
#
loop_
_entity.id
_entity.type
_entity.pdbx_description
1 polymer ?
#
loop_
_entity_poly.entity_id
_entity_poly.type
_entity_poly.pdbx_seq_one_letter_code
_entity_poly.pdbx_strand_id
1 'polypeptide(L)'
;MRKYSFKLFSTNLQNNPRVVDESAEFVRSQSSKMFIELMVVPETSEEDLLTFRRKFAGLEVRIHAPHNIMGFDVGDRGKEKQNREILAVSQKAADILEAKTIVVHAGCGHGREYLQETTRQFKLFADKRIVVENLPAFASDNAPLHGNTPEEIAYIMEQSGCGFCFDFSHALCAANSLGLNIDSQLAGFYDLKPTVYHLCDGDVHETDDKHLHFGEGNYPLAHFVNDYTADDAYITMETGHDMPKDVKAWIADFEYVKNLEQGE
;
A
#
# COMPACT_ATOMS: atom_id res chain seq x y z
N MET A 1 -17.46 -2.13 9.29
CA MET A 1 -17.77 -1.94 7.85
C MET A 1 -16.48 -1.55 7.17
N ARG A 2 -16.07 -2.29 6.15
CA ARG A 2 -14.86 -2.04 5.36
C ARG A 2 -14.94 -0.69 4.65
N LYS A 3 -13.78 -0.05 4.50
CA LYS A 3 -13.64 1.18 3.72
C LYS A 3 -12.66 0.94 2.59
N TYR A 4 -12.91 1.55 1.45
CA TYR A 4 -12.13 1.37 0.24
C TYR A 4 -11.48 2.68 -0.21
N SER A 5 -10.39 2.57 -0.94
CA SER A 5 -9.69 3.69 -1.56
C SER A 5 -9.13 3.29 -2.91
N PHE A 6 -8.82 4.26 -3.75
CA PHE A 6 -7.81 4.11 -4.81
C PHE A 6 -6.52 4.80 -4.40
N LYS A 7 -5.39 4.34 -4.92
CA LYS A 7 -4.10 4.95 -4.68
C LYS A 7 -3.90 6.13 -5.64
N LEU A 8 -3.93 7.36 -5.08
CA LEU A 8 -3.55 8.58 -5.80
C LEU A 8 -2.07 8.86 -5.60
N PHE A 9 -1.44 9.42 -6.63
CA PHE A 9 -0.07 9.93 -6.55
C PHE A 9 -0.07 11.43 -6.34
N SER A 10 0.86 11.95 -5.53
CA SER A 10 0.99 13.40 -5.35
C SER A 10 1.31 14.13 -6.66
N THR A 11 1.98 13.46 -7.61
CA THR A 11 2.22 13.96 -8.96
C THR A 11 0.94 14.14 -9.80
N ASN A 12 -0.17 13.50 -9.43
CA ASN A 12 -1.45 13.70 -10.14
C ASN A 12 -1.94 15.16 -10.02
N LEU A 13 -1.51 15.89 -8.98
CA LEU A 13 -1.87 17.29 -8.82
C LEU A 13 -1.39 18.16 -9.99
N GLN A 14 -0.17 17.90 -10.50
CA GLN A 14 0.39 18.63 -11.64
C GLN A 14 0.03 17.96 -12.98
N ASN A 15 0.10 16.62 -13.05
CA ASN A 15 -0.02 15.88 -14.29
C ASN A 15 -1.48 15.68 -14.75
N ASN A 16 -2.41 15.51 -13.80
CA ASN A 16 -3.82 15.37 -14.07
C ASN A 16 -4.69 15.87 -12.88
N PRO A 17 -4.76 17.17 -12.63
CA PRO A 17 -5.49 17.72 -11.49
C PRO A 17 -6.99 17.35 -11.51
N ARG A 18 -7.55 17.05 -12.68
CA ARG A 18 -8.93 16.60 -12.82
C ARG A 18 -9.18 15.28 -12.11
N VAL A 19 -8.27 14.31 -12.20
CA VAL A 19 -8.38 13.03 -11.48
C VAL A 19 -8.42 13.24 -9.97
N VAL A 20 -7.62 14.19 -9.45
CA VAL A 20 -7.64 14.54 -8.02
C VAL A 20 -9.01 15.10 -7.60
N ASP A 21 -9.59 15.98 -8.41
CA ASP A 21 -10.89 16.58 -8.12
C ASP A 21 -12.02 15.55 -8.21
N GLU A 22 -12.06 14.75 -9.27
CA GLU A 22 -13.04 13.68 -9.47
C GLU A 22 -12.95 12.61 -8.36
N SER A 23 -11.74 12.24 -7.94
CA SER A 23 -11.52 11.31 -6.81
C SER A 23 -12.07 11.87 -5.51
N ALA A 24 -11.76 13.14 -5.21
CA ALA A 24 -12.26 13.79 -3.99
C ALA A 24 -13.78 13.90 -3.98
N GLU A 25 -14.39 14.20 -5.11
CA GLU A 25 -15.85 14.29 -5.27
C GLU A 25 -16.50 12.92 -5.06
N PHE A 26 -15.97 11.89 -5.73
CA PHE A 26 -16.51 10.53 -5.61
C PHE A 26 -16.37 10.00 -4.18
N VAL A 27 -15.18 10.09 -3.57
CA VAL A 27 -14.95 9.65 -2.18
C VAL A 27 -15.88 10.40 -1.21
N ARG A 28 -16.11 11.70 -1.42
CA ARG A 28 -17.04 12.49 -0.59
C ARG A 28 -18.48 12.00 -0.74
N SER A 29 -18.91 11.58 -1.94
CA SER A 29 -20.24 11.00 -2.16
C SER A 29 -20.42 9.64 -1.47
N GLN A 30 -19.30 8.93 -1.20
CA GLN A 30 -19.24 7.60 -0.56
C GLN A 30 -18.56 7.65 0.82
N SER A 31 -18.57 8.76 1.52
CA SER A 31 -17.71 9.06 2.67
C SER A 31 -17.79 8.07 3.85
N SER A 32 -18.89 7.31 3.99
CA SER A 32 -18.99 6.25 4.99
C SER A 32 -18.26 4.95 4.60
N LYS A 33 -17.92 4.78 3.31
CA LYS A 33 -17.35 3.58 2.73
C LYS A 33 -15.99 3.80 2.06
N MET A 34 -15.56 5.06 1.92
CA MET A 34 -14.32 5.38 1.22
C MET A 34 -13.42 6.34 1.99
N PHE A 35 -12.15 6.25 1.68
CA PHE A 35 -11.07 7.14 2.12
C PHE A 35 -10.15 7.46 0.92
N ILE A 36 -9.10 8.25 1.12
CA ILE A 36 -8.05 8.51 0.12
C ILE A 36 -6.74 7.88 0.62
N GLU A 37 -6.08 7.09 -0.22
CA GLU A 37 -4.66 6.81 -0.04
C GLU A 37 -3.85 7.65 -1.02
N LEU A 38 -2.89 8.40 -0.48
CA LEU A 38 -2.03 9.29 -1.25
C LEU A 38 -0.58 8.80 -1.19
N MET A 39 -0.06 8.30 -2.30
CA MET A 39 1.37 8.07 -2.44
C MET A 39 2.10 9.40 -2.63
N VAL A 40 2.98 9.72 -1.70
CA VAL A 40 3.71 10.98 -1.67
C VAL A 40 5.11 10.75 -2.23
N VAL A 41 5.38 11.32 -3.42
CA VAL A 41 6.72 11.24 -4.01
C VAL A 41 7.72 12.20 -3.32
N PRO A 42 9.04 11.93 -3.39
CA PRO A 42 10.04 12.73 -2.68
C PRO A 42 10.02 14.24 -3.02
N GLU A 43 9.63 14.58 -4.24
CA GLU A 43 9.60 15.96 -4.76
C GLU A 43 8.34 16.74 -4.36
N THR A 44 7.41 16.10 -3.64
CA THR A 44 6.15 16.76 -3.23
C THR A 44 6.43 17.97 -2.33
N SER A 45 6.01 19.13 -2.79
CA SER A 45 6.21 20.38 -2.05
C SER A 45 5.17 20.56 -0.93
N GLU A 46 5.48 21.44 0.03
CA GLU A 46 4.49 21.82 1.05
C GLU A 46 3.26 22.51 0.46
N GLU A 47 3.44 23.28 -0.62
CA GLU A 47 2.34 23.94 -1.32
C GLU A 47 1.39 22.90 -1.95
N ASP A 48 1.94 21.82 -2.53
CA ASP A 48 1.14 20.71 -3.03
C ASP A 48 0.35 20.05 -1.90
N LEU A 49 0.98 19.78 -0.76
CA LEU A 49 0.32 19.19 0.41
C LEU A 49 -0.80 20.08 0.95
N LEU A 50 -0.58 21.39 1.03
CA LEU A 50 -1.63 22.34 1.41
C LEU A 50 -2.77 22.39 0.38
N THR A 51 -2.47 22.16 -0.90
CA THR A 51 -3.49 22.05 -1.94
C THR A 51 -4.31 20.78 -1.79
N PHE A 52 -3.66 19.62 -1.54
CA PHE A 52 -4.37 18.39 -1.19
C PHE A 52 -5.24 18.56 0.06
N ARG A 53 -4.74 19.21 1.10
CA ARG A 53 -5.53 19.49 2.33
C ARG A 53 -6.82 20.23 2.01
N ARG A 54 -6.77 21.24 1.12
CA ARG A 54 -7.97 21.96 0.67
C ARG A 54 -8.92 21.06 -0.14
N LYS A 55 -8.38 20.29 -1.09
CA LYS A 55 -9.17 19.40 -1.95
C LYS A 55 -9.80 18.23 -1.18
N PHE A 56 -9.11 17.70 -0.18
CA PHE A 56 -9.55 16.55 0.63
C PHE A 56 -10.22 16.98 1.95
N ALA A 57 -10.58 18.23 2.10
CA ALA A 57 -11.22 18.70 3.33
C ALA A 57 -12.45 17.85 3.70
N GLY A 58 -12.46 17.32 4.92
CA GLY A 58 -13.51 16.43 5.43
C GLY A 58 -13.43 14.97 4.98
N LEU A 59 -12.40 14.58 4.22
CA LEU A 59 -12.13 13.19 3.86
C LEU A 59 -11.06 12.59 4.77
N GLU A 60 -11.16 11.29 5.04
CA GLU A 60 -10.10 10.53 5.69
C GLU A 60 -8.98 10.27 4.69
N VAL A 61 -7.74 10.53 5.10
CA VAL A 61 -6.55 10.34 4.25
C VAL A 61 -5.57 9.40 4.94
N ARG A 62 -4.94 8.55 4.17
CA ARG A 62 -3.78 7.73 4.54
C ARG A 62 -2.64 8.03 3.59
N ILE A 63 -1.42 7.85 4.03
CA ILE A 63 -0.22 8.13 3.24
C ILE A 63 0.44 6.82 2.87
N HIS A 64 0.88 6.73 1.62
CA HIS A 64 1.84 5.74 1.16
C HIS A 64 3.18 6.43 0.93
N ALA A 65 4.25 5.94 1.55
CA ALA A 65 5.59 6.45 1.36
C ALA A 65 6.16 6.01 0.00
N PRO A 66 7.17 6.70 -0.54
CA PRO A 66 7.90 6.23 -1.71
C PRO A 66 8.52 4.85 -1.49
N HIS A 67 8.83 4.16 -2.57
CA HIS A 67 9.47 2.85 -2.55
C HIS A 67 10.80 2.84 -3.32
N ASN A 68 11.41 1.67 -3.50
CA ASN A 68 12.77 1.50 -4.02
C ASN A 68 13.04 2.20 -5.38
N ILE A 69 12.08 2.21 -6.29
CA ILE A 69 12.22 2.89 -7.61
C ILE A 69 12.39 4.41 -7.43
N MET A 70 11.85 4.96 -6.35
CA MET A 70 11.98 6.39 -6.00
C MET A 70 13.17 6.64 -5.06
N GLY A 71 14.07 5.65 -4.92
CA GLY A 71 15.30 5.76 -4.13
C GLY A 71 15.17 5.45 -2.64
N PHE A 72 13.97 5.11 -2.15
CA PHE A 72 13.71 4.76 -0.75
C PHE A 72 13.93 3.26 -0.53
N ASP A 73 14.91 2.90 0.30
CA ASP A 73 15.23 1.49 0.58
C ASP A 73 15.79 1.35 1.99
N VAL A 74 14.96 0.92 2.90
CA VAL A 74 15.29 0.76 4.33
C VAL A 74 16.12 -0.49 4.63
N GLY A 75 16.29 -1.39 3.67
CA GLY A 75 17.21 -2.52 3.74
C GLY A 75 18.67 -2.11 3.54
N ASP A 76 18.93 -0.96 2.92
CA ASP A 76 20.27 -0.46 2.63
C ASP A 76 20.73 0.57 3.68
N ARG A 77 21.75 0.18 4.45
CA ARG A 77 22.39 1.05 5.45
C ARG A 77 23.02 2.30 4.84
N GLY A 78 23.52 2.18 3.61
CA GLY A 78 24.14 3.30 2.89
C GLY A 78 23.15 4.41 2.54
N LYS A 79 21.85 4.07 2.49
CA LYS A 79 20.77 5.00 2.18
C LYS A 79 20.10 5.63 3.40
N GLU A 80 20.53 5.36 4.63
CA GLU A 80 19.85 5.85 5.86
C GLU A 80 19.54 7.34 5.81
N LYS A 81 20.51 8.18 5.42
CA LYS A 81 20.29 9.63 5.34
C LYS A 81 19.20 9.97 4.31
N GLN A 82 19.32 9.40 3.10
CA GLN A 82 18.35 9.59 2.03
C GLN A 82 16.96 9.08 2.45
N ASN A 83 16.87 7.91 3.08
CA ASN A 83 15.61 7.36 3.56
C ASN A 83 14.92 8.26 4.57
N ARG A 84 15.67 8.86 5.48
CA ARG A 84 15.13 9.85 6.43
C ARG A 84 14.59 11.10 5.74
N GLU A 85 15.31 11.62 4.75
CA GLU A 85 14.91 12.80 3.99
C GLU A 85 13.63 12.51 3.19
N ILE A 86 13.55 11.36 2.52
CA ILE A 86 12.37 10.92 1.76
C ILE A 86 11.17 10.68 2.70
N LEU A 87 11.36 9.93 3.79
CA LEU A 87 10.27 9.64 4.71
C LEU A 87 9.74 10.91 5.40
N ALA A 88 10.62 11.88 5.67
CA ALA A 88 10.19 13.15 6.26
C ALA A 88 9.14 13.89 5.42
N VAL A 89 9.15 13.74 4.09
CA VAL A 89 8.11 14.29 3.21
C VAL A 89 6.78 13.58 3.47
N SER A 90 6.77 12.25 3.58
CA SER A 90 5.58 11.46 3.90
C SER A 90 5.05 11.75 5.32
N GLN A 91 5.94 11.91 6.30
CA GLN A 91 5.55 12.30 7.67
C GLN A 91 4.92 13.69 7.69
N LYS A 92 5.52 14.66 6.97
CA LYS A 92 4.96 16.00 6.82
C LYS A 92 3.60 15.98 6.13
N ALA A 93 3.45 15.14 5.10
CA ALA A 93 2.15 14.94 4.45
C ALA A 93 1.12 14.40 5.44
N ALA A 94 1.49 13.40 6.24
CA ALA A 94 0.62 12.85 7.27
C ALA A 94 0.23 13.88 8.33
N ASP A 95 1.13 14.78 8.70
CA ASP A 95 0.83 15.88 9.65
C ASP A 95 -0.16 16.89 9.03
N ILE A 96 0.10 17.33 7.79
CA ILE A 96 -0.74 18.33 7.11
C ILE A 96 -2.13 17.77 6.80
N LEU A 97 -2.21 16.50 6.37
CA LEU A 97 -3.46 15.85 5.97
C LEU A 97 -4.14 15.10 7.13
N GLU A 98 -3.58 15.18 8.34
CA GLU A 98 -4.08 14.52 9.55
C GLU A 98 -4.20 12.99 9.41
N ALA A 99 -3.35 12.38 8.57
CA ALA A 99 -3.34 10.96 8.30
C ALA A 99 -2.87 10.16 9.53
N LYS A 100 -3.54 9.03 9.77
CA LYS A 100 -3.25 8.14 10.91
C LYS A 100 -2.36 6.97 10.54
N THR A 101 -2.04 6.80 9.25
CA THR A 101 -1.26 5.68 8.74
C THR A 101 -0.30 6.17 7.66
N ILE A 102 0.92 5.63 7.67
CA ILE A 102 1.94 5.77 6.62
C ILE A 102 2.38 4.36 6.23
N VAL A 103 1.99 3.91 5.06
CA VAL A 103 2.43 2.62 4.50
C VAL A 103 3.88 2.75 4.04
N VAL A 104 4.71 1.78 4.40
CA VAL A 104 6.15 1.78 4.10
C VAL A 104 6.56 0.37 3.69
N HIS A 105 7.20 0.22 2.52
CA HIS A 105 7.75 -1.03 2.05
C HIS A 105 8.84 -1.58 2.96
N ALA A 106 8.94 -2.91 3.07
CA ALA A 106 9.93 -3.57 3.92
C ALA A 106 11.38 -3.33 3.47
N GLY A 107 11.65 -3.26 2.14
CA GLY A 107 12.98 -2.91 1.60
C GLY A 107 13.58 -3.95 0.67
N CYS A 108 14.74 -3.60 0.11
CA CYS A 108 15.51 -4.47 -0.79
C CYS A 108 16.55 -5.30 -0.02
N GLY A 109 16.97 -6.39 -0.67
CA GLY A 109 17.95 -7.32 -0.15
C GLY A 109 17.33 -8.63 0.33
N HIS A 110 18.18 -9.60 0.62
CA HIS A 110 17.77 -10.92 1.11
C HIS A 110 18.68 -11.35 2.26
N GLY A 111 18.05 -11.90 3.29
CA GLY A 111 18.77 -12.41 4.45
C GLY A 111 18.63 -11.55 5.70
N ARG A 112 19.13 -12.09 6.82
CA ARG A 112 18.87 -11.53 8.13
C ARG A 112 19.46 -10.12 8.35
N GLU A 113 20.58 -9.82 7.73
CA GLU A 113 21.22 -8.50 7.84
C GLU A 113 20.35 -7.38 7.30
N TYR A 114 19.64 -7.61 6.20
CA TYR A 114 18.70 -6.63 5.60
C TYR A 114 17.48 -6.43 6.49
N LEU A 115 16.89 -7.50 7.01
CA LEU A 115 15.80 -7.42 8.00
C LEU A 115 16.21 -6.64 9.26
N GLN A 116 17.41 -6.87 9.76
CA GLN A 116 17.96 -6.14 10.90
C GLN A 116 18.14 -4.66 10.59
N GLU A 117 18.60 -4.34 9.39
CA GLU A 117 18.77 -2.95 8.99
C GLU A 117 17.41 -2.24 8.83
N THR A 118 16.43 -2.88 8.19
CA THR A 118 15.06 -2.38 8.10
C THR A 118 14.48 -2.07 9.48
N THR A 119 14.57 -3.03 10.41
CA THR A 119 14.06 -2.81 11.77
C THR A 119 14.79 -1.69 12.50
N ARG A 120 16.11 -1.55 12.26
CA ARG A 120 16.91 -0.47 12.82
C ARG A 120 16.46 0.89 12.30
N GLN A 121 16.27 1.01 10.97
CA GLN A 121 15.82 2.27 10.38
C GLN A 121 14.38 2.62 10.82
N PHE A 122 13.47 1.66 10.87
CA PHE A 122 12.11 1.89 11.36
C PHE A 122 12.10 2.42 12.81
N LYS A 123 12.94 1.87 13.69
CA LYS A 123 13.13 2.42 15.05
C LYS A 123 13.62 3.86 15.05
N LEU A 124 14.50 4.22 14.10
CA LEU A 124 15.03 5.57 13.99
C LEU A 124 14.01 6.58 13.47
N PHE A 125 13.05 6.13 12.67
CA PHE A 125 11.96 6.99 12.18
C PHE A 125 11.01 7.42 13.30
N ALA A 126 10.87 6.58 14.34
CA ALA A 126 10.14 6.89 15.57
C ALA A 126 8.69 7.40 15.35
N ASP A 127 8.02 6.95 14.29
CA ASP A 127 6.67 7.34 13.94
C ASP A 127 5.70 6.16 14.12
N LYS A 128 4.75 6.30 15.01
CA LYS A 128 3.78 5.25 15.34
C LYS A 128 2.71 5.03 14.25
N ARG A 129 2.67 5.90 13.26
CA ARG A 129 1.74 5.77 12.11
C ARG A 129 2.25 4.80 11.06
N ILE A 130 3.52 4.40 11.13
CA ILE A 130 4.13 3.50 10.16
C ILE A 130 3.49 2.10 10.26
N VAL A 131 3.09 1.60 9.12
CA VAL A 131 2.74 0.19 8.89
C VAL A 131 3.67 -0.36 7.81
N VAL A 132 4.29 -1.52 8.06
CA VAL A 132 5.12 -2.18 7.05
C VAL A 132 4.22 -2.92 6.07
N GLU A 133 4.56 -2.88 4.78
CA GLU A 133 3.89 -3.64 3.73
C GLU A 133 4.74 -4.85 3.34
N ASN A 134 4.08 -6.03 3.18
CA ASN A 134 4.73 -7.20 2.59
C ASN A 134 5.00 -6.98 1.11
N LEU A 135 6.07 -7.59 0.60
CA LEU A 135 6.54 -7.39 -0.76
C LEU A 135 6.60 -8.71 -1.55
N PRO A 136 6.60 -8.67 -2.89
CA PRO A 136 6.96 -9.83 -3.69
C PRO A 136 8.43 -10.23 -3.41
N ALA A 137 8.84 -11.42 -3.86
CA ALA A 137 10.21 -11.88 -3.63
C ALA A 137 11.27 -11.08 -4.41
N PHE A 138 10.86 -10.53 -5.54
CA PHE A 138 11.72 -9.74 -6.43
C PHE A 138 11.01 -8.48 -6.91
N ALA A 139 11.76 -7.40 -7.07
CA ALA A 139 11.31 -6.21 -7.75
C ALA A 139 11.29 -6.41 -9.27
N SER A 140 10.68 -5.51 -10.02
CA SER A 140 10.58 -5.56 -11.48
C SER A 140 11.93 -5.61 -12.23
N ASP A 141 13.01 -5.15 -11.59
CA ASP A 141 14.40 -5.24 -12.08
C ASP A 141 15.13 -6.50 -11.59
N ASN A 142 14.41 -7.47 -11.02
CA ASN A 142 14.91 -8.69 -10.38
C ASN A 142 15.78 -8.47 -9.14
N ALA A 143 15.81 -7.29 -8.54
CA ALA A 143 16.45 -7.11 -7.26
C ALA A 143 15.68 -7.88 -6.18
N PRO A 144 16.36 -8.64 -5.30
CA PRO A 144 15.69 -9.35 -4.22
C PRO A 144 15.08 -8.37 -3.22
N LEU A 145 13.90 -8.70 -2.73
CA LEU A 145 13.18 -7.97 -1.69
C LEU A 145 13.07 -8.84 -0.44
N HIS A 146 12.77 -8.24 0.69
CA HIS A 146 12.42 -8.94 1.93
C HIS A 146 11.09 -8.43 2.50
N GLY A 147 10.59 -9.07 3.57
CA GLY A 147 9.23 -8.86 4.02
C GLY A 147 8.22 -9.60 3.14
N ASN A 148 8.65 -10.70 2.53
CA ASN A 148 7.85 -11.49 1.61
C ASN A 148 7.30 -12.79 2.23
N THR A 149 7.54 -13.01 3.52
CA THR A 149 6.91 -14.08 4.31
C THR A 149 6.33 -13.54 5.61
N PRO A 150 5.32 -14.23 6.20
CA PRO A 150 4.76 -13.83 7.49
C PRO A 150 5.81 -13.75 8.61
N GLU A 151 6.81 -14.61 8.61
CA GLU A 151 7.88 -14.63 9.62
C GLU A 151 8.76 -13.38 9.52
N GLU A 152 9.07 -12.91 8.31
CA GLU A 152 9.85 -11.68 8.09
C GLU A 152 9.08 -10.45 8.53
N ILE A 153 7.79 -10.35 8.17
CA ILE A 153 6.92 -9.25 8.62
C ILE A 153 6.75 -9.28 10.15
N ALA A 154 6.47 -10.45 10.73
CA ALA A 154 6.38 -10.60 12.18
C ALA A 154 7.67 -10.10 12.88
N TYR A 155 8.85 -10.47 12.36
CA TYR A 155 10.12 -10.00 12.89
C TYR A 155 10.26 -8.46 12.81
N ILE A 156 9.89 -7.85 11.66
CA ILE A 156 9.93 -6.39 11.51
C ILE A 156 9.00 -5.72 12.52
N MET A 157 7.75 -6.20 12.64
CA MET A 157 6.76 -5.67 13.58
C MET A 157 7.21 -5.78 15.03
N GLU A 158 7.66 -6.96 15.46
CA GLU A 158 8.15 -7.21 16.84
C GLU A 158 9.34 -6.32 17.20
N GLN A 159 10.26 -6.14 16.27
CA GLN A 159 11.48 -5.39 16.52
C GLN A 159 11.27 -3.87 16.42
N SER A 160 10.38 -3.38 15.57
CA SER A 160 10.20 -1.94 15.34
C SER A 160 8.99 -1.36 16.05
N GLY A 161 7.98 -2.18 16.34
CA GLY A 161 6.69 -1.74 16.88
C GLY A 161 5.76 -1.10 15.85
N CYS A 162 6.05 -1.24 14.54
CA CYS A 162 5.17 -0.78 13.47
C CYS A 162 3.94 -1.71 13.33
N GLY A 163 2.87 -1.20 12.68
CA GLY A 163 1.73 -2.01 12.24
C GLY A 163 2.02 -2.75 10.94
N PHE A 164 0.97 -3.34 10.35
CA PHE A 164 1.08 -4.14 9.13
C PHE A 164 0.04 -3.72 8.08
N CYS A 165 0.49 -3.56 6.85
CA CYS A 165 -0.30 -3.43 5.63
C CYS A 165 -0.15 -4.73 4.83
N PHE A 166 -1.26 -5.43 4.61
CA PHE A 166 -1.26 -6.71 3.90
C PHE A 166 -1.64 -6.49 2.42
N ASP A 167 -0.67 -6.66 1.53
CA ASP A 167 -0.89 -6.72 0.09
C ASP A 167 -1.06 -8.17 -0.36
N PHE A 168 -2.22 -8.46 -0.96
CA PHE A 168 -2.57 -9.81 -1.44
C PHE A 168 -1.78 -10.21 -2.67
N SER A 169 -1.61 -9.31 -3.63
CA SER A 169 -0.86 -9.59 -4.86
C SER A 169 0.61 -9.89 -4.55
N HIS A 170 1.22 -9.08 -3.71
CA HIS A 170 2.59 -9.29 -3.24
C HIS A 170 2.76 -10.67 -2.58
N ALA A 171 1.79 -11.08 -1.75
CA ALA A 171 1.83 -12.40 -1.08
C ALA A 171 1.76 -13.56 -2.08
N LEU A 172 0.90 -13.46 -3.11
CA LEU A 172 0.82 -14.48 -4.16
C LEU A 172 2.08 -14.53 -5.00
N CYS A 173 2.56 -13.37 -5.45
CA CYS A 173 3.81 -13.27 -6.23
C CYS A 173 5.01 -13.83 -5.46
N ALA A 174 5.10 -13.54 -4.16
CA ALA A 174 6.14 -14.10 -3.29
C ALA A 174 6.00 -15.62 -3.15
N ALA A 175 4.79 -16.13 -2.89
CA ALA A 175 4.55 -17.56 -2.76
C ALA A 175 4.94 -18.32 -4.02
N ASN A 176 4.54 -17.81 -5.19
CA ASN A 176 4.90 -18.42 -6.49
C ASN A 176 6.42 -18.41 -6.72
N SER A 177 7.07 -17.27 -6.48
CA SER A 177 8.52 -17.11 -6.67
C SER A 177 9.35 -18.01 -5.76
N LEU A 178 8.89 -18.23 -4.53
CA LEU A 178 9.58 -19.00 -3.50
C LEU A 178 9.14 -20.46 -3.42
N GLY A 179 8.13 -20.85 -4.22
CA GLY A 179 7.56 -22.21 -4.20
C GLY A 179 6.83 -22.54 -2.89
N LEU A 180 6.21 -21.54 -2.26
CA LEU A 180 5.47 -21.67 -1.01
C LEU A 180 3.99 -21.96 -1.27
N ASN A 181 3.30 -22.50 -0.26
CA ASN A 181 1.86 -22.70 -0.34
C ASN A 181 1.12 -21.38 -0.14
N ILE A 182 0.32 -20.97 -1.13
CA ILE A 182 -0.40 -19.69 -1.14
C ILE A 182 -1.33 -19.56 0.08
N ASP A 183 -2.16 -20.58 0.36
CA ASP A 183 -3.13 -20.52 1.47
C ASP A 183 -2.43 -20.35 2.81
N SER A 184 -1.27 -21.01 2.98
CA SER A 184 -0.45 -20.88 4.21
C SER A 184 0.14 -19.46 4.34
N GLN A 185 0.55 -18.83 3.22
CA GLN A 185 1.05 -17.46 3.23
C GLN A 185 -0.07 -16.47 3.57
N LEU A 186 -1.22 -16.58 2.90
CA LEU A 186 -2.39 -15.72 3.18
C LEU A 186 -2.84 -15.82 4.64
N ALA A 187 -2.99 -17.05 5.16
CA ALA A 187 -3.35 -17.27 6.55
C ALA A 187 -2.30 -16.71 7.52
N GLY A 188 -1.01 -16.93 7.25
CA GLY A 188 0.08 -16.43 8.07
C GLY A 188 0.13 -14.89 8.12
N PHE A 189 -0.05 -14.20 7.01
CA PHE A 189 -0.12 -12.74 6.99
C PHE A 189 -1.38 -12.23 7.71
N TYR A 190 -2.54 -12.86 7.50
CA TYR A 190 -3.78 -12.47 8.18
C TYR A 190 -3.68 -12.63 9.71
N ASP A 191 -2.98 -13.65 10.19
CA ASP A 191 -2.76 -13.89 11.63
C ASP A 191 -1.94 -12.78 12.30
N LEU A 192 -1.17 -11.99 11.54
CA LEU A 192 -0.45 -10.82 12.04
C LEU A 192 -1.36 -9.62 12.32
N LYS A 193 -2.67 -9.74 12.06
CA LYS A 193 -3.70 -8.71 12.34
C LYS A 193 -3.45 -7.41 11.58
N PRO A 194 -3.36 -7.45 10.25
CA PRO A 194 -3.26 -6.25 9.44
C PRO A 194 -4.46 -5.31 9.66
N THR A 195 -4.22 -4.01 9.57
CA THR A 195 -5.25 -2.97 9.69
C THR A 195 -5.48 -2.23 8.38
N VAL A 196 -4.53 -2.36 7.45
CA VAL A 196 -4.55 -1.82 6.10
C VAL A 196 -4.31 -2.98 5.13
N TYR A 197 -4.96 -2.93 4.00
CA TYR A 197 -4.85 -3.94 2.96
C TYR A 197 -4.73 -3.29 1.60
N HIS A 198 -3.93 -3.91 0.72
CA HIS A 198 -3.87 -3.57 -0.69
C HIS A 198 -4.42 -4.71 -1.52
N LEU A 199 -5.18 -4.38 -2.54
CA LEU A 199 -5.89 -5.34 -3.38
C LEU A 199 -5.89 -4.88 -4.84
N CYS A 200 -5.46 -5.75 -5.73
CA CYS A 200 -5.66 -5.64 -7.16
C CYS A 200 -6.10 -7.00 -7.72
N ASP A 201 -6.35 -7.10 -9.02
CA ASP A 201 -6.48 -8.38 -9.70
C ASP A 201 -5.16 -8.77 -10.40
N GLY A 202 -5.02 -10.02 -10.76
CA GLY A 202 -3.82 -10.56 -11.38
C GLY A 202 -4.00 -12.02 -11.78
N ASP A 203 -2.92 -12.71 -12.17
CA ASP A 203 -2.93 -14.15 -12.42
C ASP A 203 -2.34 -14.89 -11.21
N VAL A 204 -3.09 -15.88 -10.67
CA VAL A 204 -2.68 -16.66 -9.48
C VAL A 204 -1.35 -17.41 -9.65
N HIS A 205 -0.84 -17.56 -10.88
CA HIS A 205 0.42 -18.22 -11.19
C HIS A 205 1.57 -17.28 -11.51
N GLU A 206 1.32 -15.97 -11.57
CA GLU A 206 2.35 -14.99 -11.88
C GLU A 206 3.27 -14.72 -10.67
N THR A 207 4.46 -14.25 -10.98
CA THR A 207 5.46 -13.82 -10.00
C THR A 207 5.62 -12.30 -9.96
N ASP A 208 5.02 -11.60 -10.93
CA ASP A 208 5.02 -10.15 -11.06
C ASP A 208 3.65 -9.60 -10.72
N ASP A 209 3.63 -8.55 -9.91
CA ASP A 209 2.43 -7.79 -9.62
C ASP A 209 1.99 -6.97 -10.86
N LYS A 210 0.77 -7.23 -11.34
CA LYS A 210 0.24 -6.63 -12.58
C LYS A 210 -0.72 -5.48 -12.34
N HIS A 211 -1.21 -5.28 -11.12
CA HIS A 211 -2.18 -4.25 -10.79
C HIS A 211 -3.39 -4.21 -11.74
N LEU A 212 -3.93 -5.36 -12.14
CA LEU A 212 -5.08 -5.42 -13.05
C LEU A 212 -6.34 -4.87 -12.36
N HIS A 213 -7.26 -4.32 -13.16
CA HIS A 213 -8.58 -3.97 -12.68
C HIS A 213 -9.37 -5.23 -12.31
N PHE A 214 -10.30 -5.12 -11.38
CA PHE A 214 -11.07 -6.27 -10.91
C PHE A 214 -11.88 -6.91 -12.05
N GLY A 215 -11.75 -8.23 -12.19
CA GLY A 215 -12.35 -9.03 -13.25
C GLY A 215 -11.51 -9.14 -14.52
N GLU A 216 -10.34 -8.51 -14.60
CA GLU A 216 -9.38 -8.69 -15.70
C GLU A 216 -8.41 -9.84 -15.47
N GLY A 217 -8.25 -10.29 -14.21
CA GLY A 217 -7.43 -11.42 -13.80
C GLY A 217 -8.25 -12.63 -13.36
N ASN A 218 -7.63 -13.47 -12.53
CA ASN A 218 -8.26 -14.67 -11.99
C ASN A 218 -8.05 -14.85 -10.47
N TYR A 219 -7.67 -13.79 -9.76
CA TYR A 219 -7.56 -13.87 -8.31
C TYR A 219 -8.92 -14.20 -7.67
N PRO A 220 -8.97 -15.04 -6.64
CA PRO A 220 -10.20 -15.34 -5.91
C PRO A 220 -10.59 -14.17 -4.99
N LEU A 221 -10.88 -12.99 -5.58
CA LEU A 221 -11.09 -11.72 -4.88
C LEU A 221 -12.15 -11.81 -3.77
N ALA A 222 -13.24 -12.56 -4.01
CA ALA A 222 -14.29 -12.78 -2.99
C ALA A 222 -13.72 -13.49 -1.75
N HIS A 223 -12.84 -14.48 -1.95
CA HIS A 223 -12.15 -15.19 -0.87
C HIS A 223 -11.21 -14.25 -0.10
N PHE A 224 -10.42 -13.42 -0.81
CA PHE A 224 -9.54 -12.46 -0.16
C PHE A 224 -10.31 -11.49 0.73
N VAL A 225 -11.36 -10.87 0.17
CA VAL A 225 -12.14 -9.87 0.89
C VAL A 225 -12.91 -10.50 2.07
N ASN A 226 -13.56 -11.64 1.88
CA ASN A 226 -14.45 -12.19 2.89
C ASN A 226 -13.74 -12.97 3.98
N ASP A 227 -12.64 -13.68 3.67
CA ASP A 227 -11.99 -14.58 4.62
C ASP A 227 -10.71 -14.01 5.23
N TYR A 228 -10.05 -13.02 4.56
CA TYR A 228 -8.76 -12.48 4.99
C TYR A 228 -8.76 -10.98 5.26
N THR A 229 -9.93 -10.31 5.28
CA THR A 229 -9.99 -8.93 5.77
C THR A 229 -10.93 -8.77 6.95
N ALA A 230 -10.57 -7.91 7.89
CA ALA A 230 -11.42 -7.58 9.03
C ALA A 230 -12.69 -6.81 8.60
N ASP A 231 -13.75 -6.86 9.41
CA ASP A 231 -15.02 -6.15 9.11
C ASP A 231 -14.89 -4.62 9.06
N ASP A 232 -13.84 -4.08 9.66
CA ASP A 232 -13.51 -2.65 9.70
C ASP A 232 -12.22 -2.31 8.97
N ALA A 233 -11.79 -3.20 8.05
CA ALA A 233 -10.58 -3.04 7.26
C ALA A 233 -10.59 -1.79 6.39
N TYR A 234 -9.40 -1.26 6.16
CA TYR A 234 -9.11 -0.23 5.16
C TYR A 234 -8.40 -0.89 3.98
N ILE A 235 -9.05 -0.90 2.83
CA ILE A 235 -8.60 -1.60 1.63
C ILE A 235 -8.34 -0.59 0.53
N THR A 236 -7.10 -0.48 0.09
CA THR A 236 -6.73 0.32 -1.08
C THR A 236 -6.76 -0.58 -2.31
N MET A 237 -7.55 -0.18 -3.30
CA MET A 237 -7.59 -0.82 -4.62
C MET A 237 -6.41 -0.27 -5.43
N GLU A 238 -5.35 -1.05 -5.52
CA GLU A 238 -4.15 -0.71 -6.30
C GLU A 238 -4.30 -1.19 -7.74
N THR A 239 -5.36 -0.76 -8.41
CA THR A 239 -5.72 -1.21 -9.74
C THR A 239 -5.34 -0.21 -10.82
N GLY A 240 -4.89 -0.72 -11.99
CA GLY A 240 -4.55 0.08 -13.15
C GLY A 240 -3.20 0.79 -13.03
N HIS A 241 -3.03 1.82 -13.85
CA HIS A 241 -1.79 2.57 -13.94
C HIS A 241 -1.83 3.84 -13.08
N ASP A 242 -0.65 4.29 -12.65
CA ASP A 242 -0.43 5.48 -11.81
C ASP A 242 -0.92 6.79 -12.44
N MET A 243 -1.17 6.79 -13.75
CA MET A 243 -1.56 7.96 -14.55
C MET A 243 -2.89 7.74 -15.29
N PRO A 244 -4.00 7.51 -14.56
CA PRO A 244 -5.29 7.30 -15.19
C PRO A 244 -5.77 8.57 -15.90
N LYS A 245 -6.57 8.41 -16.95
CA LYS A 245 -7.18 9.55 -17.68
C LYS A 245 -8.34 10.17 -16.91
N ASP A 246 -9.11 9.35 -16.22
CA ASP A 246 -10.24 9.71 -15.35
C ASP A 246 -10.45 8.61 -14.29
N VAL A 247 -11.39 8.79 -13.40
CA VAL A 247 -11.66 7.87 -12.28
C VAL A 247 -12.62 6.71 -12.61
N LYS A 248 -13.05 6.56 -13.87
CA LYS A 248 -14.13 5.63 -14.22
C LYS A 248 -13.81 4.18 -13.93
N ALA A 249 -12.58 3.74 -14.25
CA ALA A 249 -12.14 2.38 -13.98
C ALA A 249 -12.11 2.11 -12.47
N TRP A 250 -11.60 3.02 -11.67
CA TRP A 250 -11.60 2.92 -10.20
C TRP A 250 -13.00 2.89 -9.60
N ILE A 251 -13.95 3.66 -10.18
CA ILE A 251 -15.36 3.59 -9.77
C ILE A 251 -15.95 2.22 -10.10
N ALA A 252 -15.60 1.65 -11.25
CA ALA A 252 -16.02 0.29 -11.60
C ALA A 252 -15.44 -0.75 -10.64
N ASP A 253 -14.17 -0.63 -10.25
CA ASP A 253 -13.54 -1.49 -9.24
C ASP A 253 -14.25 -1.37 -7.89
N PHE A 254 -14.60 -0.16 -7.46
CA PHE A 254 -15.34 0.03 -6.21
C PHE A 254 -16.72 -0.63 -6.24
N GLU A 255 -17.47 -0.50 -7.33
CA GLU A 255 -18.76 -1.18 -7.48
C GLU A 255 -18.58 -2.71 -7.56
N TYR A 256 -17.51 -3.20 -8.19
CA TYR A 256 -17.18 -4.61 -8.24
C TYR A 256 -16.97 -5.19 -6.84
N VAL A 257 -16.10 -4.58 -6.04
CA VAL A 257 -15.78 -5.10 -4.70
C VAL A 257 -16.96 -5.02 -3.73
N LYS A 258 -17.85 -4.03 -3.89
CA LYS A 258 -19.10 -3.97 -3.12
C LYS A 258 -20.02 -5.16 -3.38
N ASN A 259 -20.06 -5.65 -4.62
CA ASN A 259 -20.86 -6.82 -4.97
C ASN A 259 -20.27 -8.09 -4.36
N LEU A 260 -18.93 -8.19 -4.26
CA LEU A 260 -18.28 -9.32 -3.56
C LEU A 260 -18.68 -9.41 -2.08
N GLU A 261 -18.86 -8.27 -1.40
CA GLU A 261 -19.30 -8.25 0.01
C GLU A 261 -20.75 -8.69 0.18
N GLN A 262 -21.59 -8.53 -0.85
CA GLN A 262 -23.02 -8.85 -0.81
C GLN A 262 -23.30 -10.31 -1.21
N GLY A 263 -22.29 -11.05 -1.65
CA GLY A 263 -22.40 -12.45 -2.05
C GLY A 263 -23.16 -12.66 -3.37
N GLU A 264 -23.18 -11.66 -4.23
CA GLU A 264 -23.78 -11.70 -5.58
C GLU A 264 -22.74 -12.08 -6.64
#